data_1dc00d7e339b2efe856f1578c1025331
#
_entry.id   1dc00d7e339b2efe856f1578c1025331
#
_cell.length_a   1.000
_cell.length_b   1.000
_cell.length_c   1.000
_cell.angle_alpha   90.00
_cell.angle_beta   90.00
_cell.angle_gamma   90.00
#
_symmetry.space_group_name_H-M   'P 1'
#
loop_
_entity.id
_entity.type
_entity.pdbx_description
1 polymer ?
#
loop_
_entity_poly.entity_id
_entity_poly.type
_entity_poly.pdbx_seq_one_letter_code
_entity_poly.pdbx_strand_id
1 'polypeptide(L)'
;MMPQGLNETYICLIPKVKCPLKITEFRPISLCNIIYKIISMVLANRLKKILPEVINEEQSVFVLGRQITDNVLIAFETMHHINQKRVRKEGLMAVKLDMSKVYDRVEWAYLEEIMRKLGF
;
A
#
# COMPACT_ATOMS: atom_id res chain seq x y z
N MET A 1 20.15 10.35 16.64
CA MET A 1 20.94 9.61 15.66
C MET A 1 20.67 8.13 15.85
N MET A 2 20.34 7.38 14.82
CA MET A 2 20.05 5.95 14.95
C MET A 2 21.37 5.19 15.16
N PRO A 3 21.45 4.23 16.11
CA PRO A 3 22.65 3.42 16.29
C PRO A 3 23.03 2.69 15.02
N GLN A 4 24.34 2.56 14.79
CA GLN A 4 24.90 1.84 13.64
C GLN A 4 24.46 0.37 13.70
N GLY A 5 24.04 -0.20 12.57
CA GLY A 5 23.57 -1.60 12.49
C GLY A 5 22.08 -1.83 12.84
N LEU A 6 21.38 -0.86 13.40
CA LEU A 6 19.99 -1.05 13.81
C LEU A 6 19.04 -1.29 12.61
N ASN A 7 19.34 -0.67 11.48
CA ASN A 7 18.56 -0.80 10.23
C ASN A 7 19.15 -1.82 9.24
N GLU A 8 20.18 -2.55 9.64
CA GLU A 8 20.69 -3.64 8.81
C GLU A 8 19.67 -4.75 8.67
N THR A 9 19.51 -5.25 7.46
CA THR A 9 18.46 -6.19 7.12
C THR A 9 18.99 -7.25 6.18
N TYR A 10 18.76 -8.52 6.51
CA TYR A 10 19.01 -9.62 5.59
C TYR A 10 17.84 -9.75 4.62
N ILE A 11 18.14 -9.90 3.33
CA ILE A 11 17.13 -10.14 2.30
C ILE A 11 17.12 -11.62 1.95
N CYS A 12 15.98 -12.27 2.18
CA CYS A 12 15.73 -13.64 1.77
C CYS A 12 14.87 -13.65 0.50
N LEU A 13 15.30 -14.39 -0.53
CA LEU A 13 14.58 -14.51 -1.78
C LEU A 13 13.70 -15.77 -1.78
N ILE A 14 12.38 -15.60 -1.84
CA ILE A 14 11.42 -16.70 -1.93
C ILE A 14 10.95 -16.84 -3.36
N PRO A 15 11.04 -18.04 -3.99
CA PRO A 15 10.60 -18.25 -5.35
C PRO A 15 9.07 -18.12 -5.48
N LYS A 16 8.60 -17.45 -6.52
CA LYS A 16 7.17 -17.35 -6.90
C LYS A 16 6.72 -18.53 -7.76
N VAL A 17 7.67 -19.18 -8.42
CA VAL A 17 7.44 -20.29 -9.34
C VAL A 17 8.36 -21.47 -8.98
N LYS A 18 8.03 -22.68 -9.44
CA LYS A 18 8.78 -23.90 -9.09
C LYS A 18 10.26 -23.87 -9.52
N CYS A 19 10.57 -23.27 -10.69
CA CYS A 19 11.93 -23.17 -11.23
C CYS A 19 12.21 -21.73 -11.65
N PRO A 20 12.57 -20.81 -10.74
CA PRO A 20 12.83 -19.42 -11.08
C PRO A 20 14.16 -19.28 -11.82
N LEU A 21 14.13 -18.61 -12.97
CA LEU A 21 15.31 -18.30 -13.78
C LEU A 21 15.72 -16.83 -13.69
N LYS A 22 14.78 -15.95 -13.32
CA LYS A 22 14.98 -14.49 -13.26
C LYS A 22 14.72 -13.96 -11.86
N ILE A 23 15.43 -12.91 -11.48
CA ILE A 23 15.26 -12.22 -10.20
C ILE A 23 13.81 -11.73 -9.96
N THR A 24 13.09 -11.36 -11.02
CA THR A 24 11.68 -10.94 -10.96
C THR A 24 10.74 -12.05 -10.50
N GLU A 25 11.16 -13.31 -10.60
CA GLU A 25 10.41 -14.50 -10.17
C GLU A 25 10.59 -14.83 -8.68
N PHE A 26 11.38 -14.03 -7.97
CA PHE A 26 11.52 -14.10 -6.52
C PHE A 26 10.76 -12.98 -5.82
N ARG A 27 10.37 -13.24 -4.58
CA ARG A 27 9.87 -12.23 -3.63
C ARG A 27 10.98 -11.94 -2.63
N PRO A 28 11.51 -10.71 -2.59
CA PRO A 28 12.43 -10.33 -1.52
C PRO A 28 11.66 -10.19 -0.21
N ILE A 29 12.13 -10.85 0.84
CA ILE A 29 11.61 -10.71 2.20
C ILE A 29 12.72 -10.16 3.06
N SER A 30 12.45 -9.05 3.74
CA SER A 30 13.38 -8.38 4.64
C SER A 30 13.30 -8.96 6.05
N LEU A 31 14.40 -9.52 6.53
CA LEU A 31 14.55 -10.04 7.88
C LEU A 31 15.18 -8.95 8.75
N CYS A 32 14.36 -8.04 9.25
CA CYS A 32 14.81 -6.92 10.07
C CYS A 32 15.18 -7.36 11.50
N ASN A 33 16.04 -6.59 12.13
CA ASN A 33 16.38 -6.71 13.54
C ASN A 33 15.13 -6.61 14.43
N ILE A 34 15.10 -7.33 15.55
CA ILE A 34 13.96 -7.36 16.49
C ILE A 34 13.70 -5.95 17.06
N ILE A 35 14.74 -5.21 17.42
CA ILE A 35 14.60 -3.85 17.96
C ILE A 35 13.96 -2.93 16.93
N TYR A 36 14.39 -3.01 15.67
CA TYR A 36 13.80 -2.26 14.57
C TYR A 36 12.31 -2.60 14.40
N LYS A 37 11.93 -3.89 14.47
CA LYS A 37 10.55 -4.33 14.41
C LYS A 37 9.69 -3.76 15.54
N ILE A 38 10.22 -3.73 16.77
CA ILE A 38 9.51 -3.16 17.92
C ILE A 38 9.27 -1.67 17.72
N ILE A 39 10.29 -0.91 17.32
CA ILE A 39 10.17 0.52 17.05
C ILE A 39 9.14 0.76 15.94
N SER A 40 9.23 0.05 14.83
CA SER A 40 8.29 0.17 13.71
C SER A 40 6.86 -0.15 14.12
N MET A 41 6.66 -1.16 14.96
CA MET A 41 5.35 -1.55 15.48
C MET A 41 4.76 -0.46 16.39
N VAL A 42 5.57 0.14 17.26
CA VAL A 42 5.12 1.24 18.12
C VAL A 42 4.69 2.44 17.29
N LEU A 43 5.49 2.82 16.29
CA LEU A 43 5.15 3.92 15.37
C LEU A 43 3.88 3.61 14.57
N ALA A 44 3.77 2.42 14.03
CA ALA A 44 2.59 1.98 13.28
C ALA A 44 1.32 1.97 14.14
N ASN A 45 1.40 1.54 15.40
CA ASN A 45 0.26 1.54 16.32
C ASN A 45 -0.18 2.96 16.72
N ARG A 46 0.76 3.90 16.80
CA ARG A 46 0.45 5.32 16.99
C ARG A 46 -0.24 5.91 15.76
N LEU A 47 0.33 5.66 14.59
CA LEU A 47 -0.18 6.15 13.32
C LEU A 47 -1.59 5.62 13.04
N LYS A 48 -1.86 4.34 13.30
CA LYS A 48 -3.19 3.73 13.12
C LYS A 48 -4.34 4.48 13.79
N LYS A 49 -4.07 5.18 14.89
CA LYS A 49 -5.11 5.93 15.61
C LYS A 49 -5.52 7.21 14.87
N ILE A 50 -4.60 7.77 14.11
CA ILE A 50 -4.77 9.06 13.41
C ILE A 50 -5.17 8.86 11.95
N LEU A 51 -4.78 7.72 11.34
CA LEU A 51 -5.06 7.43 9.93
C LEU A 51 -6.52 7.63 9.51
N PRO A 52 -7.55 7.24 10.29
CA PRO A 52 -8.94 7.46 9.91
C PRO A 52 -9.32 8.92 9.71
N GLU A 53 -8.64 9.85 10.40
CA GLU A 53 -8.92 11.29 10.34
C GLU A 53 -8.21 11.97 9.16
N VAL A 54 -7.08 11.39 8.72
CA VAL A 54 -6.16 12.00 7.76
C VAL A 54 -6.32 11.41 6.36
N ILE A 55 -6.78 10.15 6.28
CA ILE A 55 -6.89 9.42 5.03
C ILE A 55 -8.33 9.42 4.53
N ASN A 56 -8.49 9.72 3.23
CA ASN A 56 -9.78 9.72 2.54
C ASN A 56 -10.58 8.43 2.83
N GLU A 57 -11.90 8.56 2.94
CA GLU A 57 -12.83 7.46 3.21
C GLU A 57 -12.78 6.34 2.16
N GLU A 58 -12.42 6.66 0.93
CA GLU A 58 -12.30 5.70 -0.17
C GLU A 58 -11.10 4.75 -0.02
N GLN A 59 -10.11 5.08 0.80
CA GLN A 59 -8.94 4.25 1.07
C GLN A 59 -9.25 3.27 2.19
N SER A 60 -9.35 1.98 1.87
CA SER A 60 -9.65 0.93 2.85
C SER A 60 -8.41 0.19 3.39
N VAL A 61 -7.32 0.14 2.63
CA VAL A 61 -6.14 -0.64 3.00
C VAL A 61 -5.39 0.03 4.16
N PHE A 62 -5.05 -0.77 5.18
CA PHE A 62 -4.33 -0.36 6.40
C PHE A 62 -5.05 0.63 7.32
N VAL A 63 -6.30 1.01 7.05
CA VAL A 63 -7.10 1.87 7.90
C VAL A 63 -7.99 1.02 8.81
N LEU A 64 -7.98 1.30 10.10
CA LEU A 64 -8.74 0.53 11.09
C LEU A 64 -10.25 0.63 10.84
N GLY A 65 -10.94 -0.50 10.89
CA GLY A 65 -12.40 -0.57 10.72
C GLY A 65 -12.88 -0.59 9.27
N ARG A 66 -12.01 -0.43 8.28
CA ARG A 66 -12.36 -0.51 6.85
C ARG A 66 -12.04 -1.90 6.28
N GLN A 67 -12.89 -2.40 5.40
CA GLN A 67 -12.71 -3.71 4.77
C GLN A 67 -12.32 -3.57 3.31
N ILE A 68 -11.37 -4.40 2.86
CA ILE A 68 -10.96 -4.45 1.43
C ILE A 68 -12.12 -4.85 0.53
N THR A 69 -13.07 -5.63 1.05
CA THR A 69 -14.30 -6.06 0.36
C THR A 69 -15.16 -4.89 -0.10
N ASP A 70 -15.14 -3.75 0.62
CA ASP A 70 -15.93 -2.58 0.27
C ASP A 70 -15.48 -2.00 -1.08
N ASN A 71 -14.17 -1.96 -1.33
CA ASN A 71 -13.62 -1.52 -2.62
C ASN A 71 -14.00 -2.47 -3.77
N VAL A 72 -14.10 -3.77 -3.49
CA VAL A 72 -14.53 -4.75 -4.50
C VAL A 72 -16.00 -4.54 -4.85
N LEU A 73 -16.86 -4.29 -3.86
CA LEU A 73 -18.28 -4.01 -4.08
C LEU A 73 -18.47 -2.72 -4.90
N ILE A 74 -17.77 -1.63 -4.53
CA ILE A 74 -17.82 -0.37 -5.28
C ILE A 74 -17.40 -0.58 -6.74
N ALA A 75 -16.31 -1.33 -6.97
CA ALA A 75 -15.86 -1.65 -8.32
C ALA A 75 -16.91 -2.46 -9.09
N PHE A 76 -17.54 -3.43 -8.45
CA PHE A 76 -18.59 -4.24 -9.05
C PHE A 76 -19.84 -3.40 -9.41
N GLU A 77 -20.32 -2.57 -8.50
CA GLU A 77 -21.44 -1.68 -8.73
C GLU A 77 -21.17 -0.67 -9.84
N THR A 78 -19.95 -0.11 -9.85
CA THR A 78 -19.52 0.81 -10.92
C THR A 78 -19.55 0.14 -12.29
N MET A 79 -18.99 -1.07 -12.39
CA MET A 79 -18.98 -1.83 -13.64
C MET A 79 -20.39 -2.24 -14.07
N HIS A 80 -21.25 -2.63 -13.12
CA HIS A 80 -22.66 -2.94 -13.39
C HIS A 80 -23.40 -1.72 -13.93
N HIS A 81 -23.22 -0.55 -13.30
CA HIS A 81 -23.81 0.70 -13.75
C HIS A 81 -23.36 1.11 -15.16
N ILE A 82 -22.07 0.98 -15.46
CA ILE A 82 -21.51 1.25 -16.80
C ILE A 82 -22.15 0.32 -17.84
N ASN A 83 -22.28 -0.96 -17.53
CA ASN A 83 -22.87 -1.95 -18.43
C ASN A 83 -24.37 -1.73 -18.70
N GLN A 84 -25.11 -1.24 -17.71
CA GLN A 84 -26.53 -0.92 -17.89
C GLN A 84 -26.77 0.33 -18.73
N LYS A 85 -25.83 1.29 -18.74
CA LYS A 85 -25.96 2.56 -19.48
C LYS A 85 -25.70 2.47 -20.99
N ARG A 86 -25.82 1.31 -21.61
CA ARG A 86 -25.55 1.07 -23.05
C ARG A 86 -26.35 1.91 -24.03
N VAL A 87 -27.35 2.68 -23.59
CA VAL A 87 -28.32 3.38 -24.45
C VAL A 87 -28.12 4.91 -24.49
N ARG A 88 -27.09 5.50 -23.85
CA ARG A 88 -26.88 6.95 -23.88
C ARG A 88 -25.76 7.35 -24.84
N LYS A 89 -25.89 8.56 -25.42
CA LYS A 89 -24.89 9.19 -26.32
C LYS A 89 -23.54 9.47 -25.65
N GLU A 90 -23.51 9.53 -24.32
CA GLU A 90 -22.28 9.74 -23.54
C GLU A 90 -21.76 8.39 -23.02
N GLY A 91 -20.57 8.00 -23.48
CA GLY A 91 -19.88 6.82 -23.00
C GLY A 91 -19.29 7.05 -21.61
N LEU A 92 -19.40 6.06 -20.71
CA LEU A 92 -18.70 6.02 -19.43
C LEU A 92 -17.53 5.06 -19.54
N MET A 93 -16.39 5.41 -18.94
CA MET A 93 -15.18 4.59 -18.89
C MET A 93 -14.70 4.48 -17.45
N ALA A 94 -14.39 3.28 -17.01
CA ALA A 94 -13.66 3.05 -15.76
C ALA A 94 -12.17 2.78 -16.07
N VAL A 95 -11.28 3.48 -15.37
CA VAL A 95 -9.84 3.33 -15.52
C VAL A 95 -9.26 2.82 -14.20
N LYS A 96 -8.64 1.64 -14.22
CA LYS A 96 -7.88 1.11 -13.09
C LYS A 96 -6.42 1.53 -13.24
N LEU A 97 -5.90 2.28 -12.27
CA LEU A 97 -4.49 2.63 -12.17
C LEU A 97 -3.83 1.70 -11.15
N ASP A 98 -2.73 1.08 -11.53
CA ASP A 98 -1.95 0.19 -10.66
C ASP A 98 -0.47 0.58 -10.72
N MET A 99 0.10 0.88 -9.55
CA MET A 99 1.52 1.20 -9.44
C MET A 99 2.32 -0.04 -9.05
N SER A 100 3.07 -0.59 -9.97
CA SER A 100 3.99 -1.69 -9.67
C SER A 100 5.12 -1.21 -8.75
N LYS A 101 5.45 -2.01 -7.73
CA LYS A 101 6.54 -1.73 -6.77
C LYS A 101 6.42 -0.36 -6.09
N VAL A 102 5.28 -0.04 -5.55
CA VAL A 102 4.97 1.26 -4.92
C VAL A 102 6.04 1.66 -3.88
N TYR A 103 6.44 0.74 -3.00
CA TYR A 103 7.43 1.01 -1.94
C TYR A 103 8.80 1.42 -2.47
N ASP A 104 9.19 0.94 -3.66
CA ASP A 104 10.48 1.27 -4.28
C ASP A 104 10.42 2.60 -5.04
N ARG A 105 9.23 3.16 -5.28
CA ARG A 105 9.01 4.35 -6.12
C ARG A 105 8.63 5.60 -5.35
N VAL A 106 8.23 5.47 -4.09
CA VAL A 106 7.91 6.62 -3.24
C VAL A 106 9.21 7.25 -2.75
N GLU A 107 9.45 8.50 -3.10
CA GLU A 107 10.60 9.26 -2.66
C GLU A 107 10.43 9.70 -1.18
N TRP A 108 11.51 9.55 -0.41
CA TRP A 108 11.51 9.90 1.01
C TRP A 108 11.20 11.38 1.27
N ALA A 109 11.73 12.28 0.42
CA ALA A 109 11.47 13.72 0.53
C ALA A 109 9.98 14.05 0.32
N TYR A 110 9.34 13.38 -0.65
CA TYR A 110 7.90 13.51 -0.89
C TYR A 110 7.06 13.03 0.31
N LEU A 111 7.43 11.88 0.88
CA LEU A 111 6.76 11.34 2.06
C LEU A 111 6.88 12.29 3.26
N GLU A 112 8.09 12.82 3.51
CA GLU A 112 8.35 13.79 4.58
C GLU A 112 7.49 15.05 4.41
N GLU A 113 7.41 15.59 3.21
CA GLU A 113 6.62 16.80 2.94
C GLU A 113 5.13 16.56 3.15
N ILE A 114 4.60 15.42 2.69
CA ILE A 114 3.20 15.04 2.94
C ILE A 114 2.95 14.91 4.44
N MET A 115 3.78 14.19 5.17
CA MET A 115 3.59 14.02 6.62
C MET A 115 3.60 15.37 7.33
N ARG A 116 4.50 16.27 6.96
CA ARG A 116 4.54 17.65 7.53
C ARG A 116 3.27 18.43 7.21
N LYS A 117 2.72 18.33 5.98
CA LYS A 117 1.44 18.98 5.62
C LYS A 117 0.25 18.38 6.35
N LEU A 118 0.30 17.12 6.71
CA LEU A 118 -0.74 16.43 7.48
C LEU A 118 -0.62 16.69 8.99
N GLY A 119 0.40 17.41 9.44
CA GLY A 119 0.58 17.81 10.84
C GLY A 119 1.35 16.82 11.71
N PHE A 120 2.13 15.92 11.11
CA PHE A 120 3.04 15.00 11.81
C PHE A 120 4.39 15.64 12.12
#